data_377d3d2583e78213faaa12bd4e4e61c7
#
_entry.id   377d3d2583e78213faaa12bd4e4e61c7
#
_cell.length_a   1.000
_cell.length_b   1.000
_cell.length_c   1.000
_cell.angle_alpha   90.00
_cell.angle_beta   90.00
_cell.angle_gamma   90.00
#
_symmetry.space_group_name_H-M   'P 1'
#
loop_
_entity.id
_entity.type
_entity.pdbx_description
1 polymer ?
#
loop_
_entity_poly.entity_id
_entity_poly.type
_entity_poly.pdbx_seq_one_letter_code
_entity_poly.pdbx_strand_id
1 'polypeptide(L)'
;SSKQGRPPSFSLMVHSDNTWARKQVDSNIDDIRDKMLEALDDIIGDPLPLPDHIAIHRWKYAKAESSCEENFLLDESNRLAACGDWCGGNRVEDAYLSGLKLGKELQVLWRRKP
;
A
#
# COMPACT_ATOMS: atom_id res chain seq x y z
N SER A 1 -10.19 21.59 3.40
CA SER A 1 -9.94 20.16 3.62
C SER A 1 -11.15 19.54 4.29
N SER A 2 -11.66 18.43 3.72
CA SER A 2 -12.91 17.79 4.15
C SER A 2 -12.76 16.88 5.38
N LYS A 3 -11.57 16.71 5.93
CA LYS A 3 -11.33 15.81 7.06
C LYS A 3 -11.15 16.60 8.35
N GLN A 4 -11.95 16.26 9.39
CA GLN A 4 -11.81 16.82 10.74
C GLN A 4 -10.41 16.53 11.32
N GLY A 5 -9.84 17.52 12.02
CA GLY A 5 -8.54 17.37 12.70
C GLY A 5 -7.31 17.63 11.85
N ARG A 6 -7.45 18.05 10.58
CA ARG A 6 -6.29 18.50 9.79
C ARG A 6 -5.95 19.94 10.10
N PRO A 7 -4.66 20.28 10.24
CA PRO A 7 -4.25 21.67 10.35
C PRO A 7 -4.69 22.46 9.10
N PRO A 8 -4.95 23.76 9.21
CA PRO A 8 -5.41 24.60 8.11
C PRO A 8 -4.36 24.86 7.02
N SER A 9 -3.18 24.22 7.12
CA SER A 9 -2.12 24.35 6.13
C SER A 9 -2.44 23.60 4.83
N PHE A 10 -2.06 24.19 3.70
CA PHE A 10 -2.13 23.54 2.40
C PHE A 10 -1.16 22.37 2.37
N SER A 11 -1.64 21.20 1.93
CA SER A 11 -0.80 20.03 1.76
C SER A 11 -1.21 19.25 0.52
N LEU A 12 -0.24 18.77 -0.23
CA LEU A 12 -0.42 17.90 -1.39
C LEU A 12 0.19 16.53 -1.09
N MET A 13 -0.48 15.49 -1.56
CA MET A 13 0.05 14.14 -1.60
C MET A 13 0.11 13.69 -3.06
N VAL A 14 1.28 13.34 -3.50
CA VAL A 14 1.55 12.94 -4.89
C VAL A 14 1.95 11.47 -4.91
N HIS A 15 1.30 10.70 -5.76
CA HIS A 15 1.61 9.29 -5.97
C HIS A 15 2.08 9.09 -7.42
N SER A 16 3.18 8.37 -7.58
CA SER A 16 3.61 7.94 -8.90
C SER A 16 2.75 6.77 -9.41
N ASP A 17 2.70 6.62 -10.71
CA ASP A 17 2.21 5.41 -11.36
C ASP A 17 3.13 4.20 -11.05
N ASN A 18 2.54 3.01 -10.94
CA ASN A 18 3.27 1.78 -10.60
C ASN A 18 4.33 1.42 -11.64
N THR A 19 4.05 1.66 -12.92
CA THR A 19 4.97 1.34 -14.02
C THR A 19 6.19 2.24 -13.97
N TRP A 20 5.97 3.52 -13.73
CA TRP A 20 7.06 4.49 -13.55
C TRP A 20 7.86 4.20 -12.27
N ALA A 21 7.18 3.94 -11.14
CA ALA A 21 7.80 3.63 -9.86
C ALA A 21 8.72 2.39 -9.95
N ARG A 22 8.31 1.35 -10.67
CA ARG A 22 9.10 0.14 -10.88
C ARG A 22 10.42 0.44 -11.60
N LYS A 23 10.40 1.33 -12.59
CA LYS A 23 11.61 1.75 -13.31
C LYS A 23 12.56 2.58 -12.45
N GLN A 24 12.05 3.21 -11.39
CA GLN A 24 12.81 4.09 -10.51
C GLN A 24 13.15 3.44 -9.16
N VAL A 25 12.86 2.14 -8.98
CA VAL A 25 12.98 1.47 -7.67
C VAL A 25 14.37 1.56 -7.03
N ASP A 26 15.42 1.57 -7.85
CA ASP A 26 16.82 1.64 -7.39
C ASP A 26 17.47 3.03 -7.64
N SER A 27 16.70 4.00 -8.16
CA SER A 27 17.19 5.35 -8.38
C SER A 27 17.41 6.12 -7.07
N ASN A 28 18.26 7.16 -7.11
CA ASN A 28 18.45 8.04 -5.97
C ASN A 28 17.10 8.69 -5.56
N ILE A 29 16.88 8.82 -4.25
CA ILE A 29 15.61 9.34 -3.72
C ILE A 29 15.41 10.83 -4.05
N ASP A 30 16.49 11.62 -4.11
CA ASP A 30 16.43 13.03 -4.47
C ASP A 30 16.08 13.19 -5.95
N ASP A 31 16.64 12.36 -6.83
CA ASP A 31 16.31 12.38 -8.26
C ASP A 31 14.83 12.01 -8.49
N ILE A 32 14.29 11.08 -7.70
CA ILE A 32 12.86 10.72 -7.74
C ILE A 32 12.01 11.91 -7.31
N ARG A 33 12.39 12.58 -6.21
CA ARG A 33 11.70 13.78 -5.73
C ARG A 33 11.62 14.84 -6.81
N ASP A 34 12.76 15.16 -7.41
CA ASP A 34 12.86 16.23 -8.40
C ASP A 34 12.01 15.93 -9.66
N LYS A 35 12.06 14.69 -10.15
CA LYS A 35 11.20 14.25 -11.26
C LYS A 35 9.71 14.27 -10.92
N MET A 36 9.33 13.93 -9.69
CA MET A 36 7.94 13.99 -9.26
C MET A 36 7.43 15.41 -9.10
N LEU A 37 8.30 16.35 -8.65
CA LEU A 37 7.96 17.76 -8.58
C LEU A 37 7.81 18.38 -9.98
N GLU A 38 8.71 18.07 -10.90
CA GLU A 38 8.61 18.49 -12.31
C GLU A 38 7.29 18.01 -12.95
N ALA A 39 6.96 16.74 -12.78
CA ALA A 39 5.70 16.19 -13.28
C ALA A 39 4.46 16.82 -12.61
N LEU A 40 4.56 17.21 -11.35
CA LEU A 40 3.49 17.92 -10.64
C LEU A 40 3.26 19.31 -11.20
N ASP A 41 4.33 20.08 -11.45
CA ASP A 41 4.27 21.40 -12.06
C ASP A 41 3.65 21.35 -13.46
N ASP A 42 4.02 20.35 -14.26
CA ASP A 42 3.43 20.11 -15.58
C ASP A 42 1.91 19.83 -15.53
N ILE A 43 1.47 19.07 -14.53
CA ILE A 43 0.05 18.72 -14.36
C ILE A 43 -0.77 19.92 -13.89
N ILE A 44 -0.24 20.72 -12.99
CA ILE A 44 -0.96 21.87 -12.42
C ILE A 44 -0.96 23.04 -13.38
N GLY A 45 0.11 23.22 -14.18
CA GLY A 45 0.22 24.27 -15.18
C GLY A 45 0.51 25.68 -14.61
N ASP A 46 0.50 25.82 -13.29
CA ASP A 46 0.85 27.05 -12.57
C ASP A 46 1.99 26.76 -11.56
N PRO A 47 2.94 27.67 -11.41
CA PRO A 47 4.01 27.46 -10.46
C PRO A 47 3.48 27.36 -9.03
N LEU A 48 3.76 26.24 -8.39
CA LEU A 48 3.44 26.04 -6.97
C LEU A 48 4.39 26.86 -6.09
N PRO A 49 3.90 27.41 -4.96
CA PRO A 49 4.76 28.00 -3.98
C PRO A 49 5.77 26.96 -3.46
N LEU A 50 6.99 27.41 -3.16
CA LEU A 50 7.99 26.53 -2.56
C LEU A 50 7.42 25.93 -1.27
N PRO A 51 7.46 24.61 -1.12
CA PRO A 51 6.94 23.96 0.08
C PRO A 51 7.88 24.18 1.27
N ASP A 52 7.31 24.46 2.44
CA ASP A 52 8.05 24.55 3.71
C ASP A 52 8.63 23.19 4.13
N HIS A 53 7.98 22.10 3.69
CA HIS A 53 8.38 20.73 4.00
C HIS A 53 8.05 19.79 2.84
N ILE A 54 9.02 18.95 2.49
CA ILE A 54 8.85 17.84 1.55
C ILE A 54 9.28 16.54 2.23
N ALA A 55 8.42 15.54 2.20
CA ALA A 55 8.77 14.17 2.58
C ALA A 55 8.54 13.25 1.40
N ILE A 56 9.48 12.37 1.12
CA ILE A 56 9.35 11.35 0.09
C ILE A 56 9.51 9.96 0.71
N HIS A 57 8.58 9.07 0.38
CA HIS A 57 8.60 7.70 0.84
C HIS A 57 8.58 6.74 -0.35
N ARG A 58 9.48 5.78 -0.32
CA ARG A 58 9.52 4.68 -1.29
C ARG A 58 8.97 3.42 -0.64
N TRP A 59 7.84 2.96 -1.14
CA TRP A 59 7.24 1.72 -0.70
C TRP A 59 7.56 0.60 -1.69
N LYS A 60 8.69 -0.04 -1.48
CA LYS A 60 9.23 -1.05 -2.41
C LYS A 60 8.28 -2.24 -2.59
N TYR A 61 7.50 -2.57 -1.56
CA TYR A 61 6.57 -3.70 -1.54
C TYR A 61 5.12 -3.26 -1.33
N ALA A 62 4.73 -2.13 -1.94
CA ALA A 62 3.39 -1.55 -1.77
C ALA A 62 2.28 -2.38 -2.43
N LYS A 63 2.62 -3.21 -3.40
CA LYS A 63 1.67 -4.02 -4.16
C LYS A 63 2.28 -5.36 -4.51
N ALA A 64 1.53 -6.46 -4.29
CA ALA A 64 1.91 -7.76 -4.79
C ALA A 64 1.87 -7.79 -6.33
N GLU A 65 2.88 -8.40 -6.96
CA GLU A 65 2.92 -8.55 -8.43
C GLU A 65 1.91 -9.58 -8.93
N SER A 66 1.68 -10.61 -8.13
CA SER A 66 0.66 -11.63 -8.34
C SER A 66 -0.10 -11.89 -7.05
N SER A 67 -1.41 -12.01 -7.14
CA SER A 67 -2.23 -12.46 -6.02
C SER A 67 -2.26 -13.98 -5.97
N CYS A 68 -2.30 -14.54 -4.77
CA CYS A 68 -2.65 -15.92 -4.53
C CYS A 68 -4.16 -16.11 -4.79
N GLU A 69 -4.57 -17.19 -5.44
CA GLU A 69 -5.99 -17.49 -5.66
C GLU A 69 -6.70 -17.90 -4.37
N GLU A 70 -5.94 -18.38 -3.38
CA GLU A 70 -6.43 -18.76 -2.07
C GLU A 70 -6.80 -17.53 -1.24
N ASN A 71 -7.86 -17.66 -0.42
CA ASN A 71 -8.26 -16.58 0.48
C ASN A 71 -7.28 -16.39 1.66
N PHE A 72 -6.56 -17.42 2.03
CA PHE A 72 -5.50 -17.47 3.04
C PHE A 72 -4.70 -18.76 2.84
N LEU A 73 -3.52 -18.85 3.40
CA LEU A 73 -2.74 -20.08 3.45
C LEU A 73 -2.79 -20.67 4.86
N LEU A 74 -2.96 -21.99 4.96
CA LEU A 74 -3.00 -22.71 6.22
C LEU A 74 -2.27 -24.04 6.09
N ASP A 75 -1.27 -24.25 6.94
CA ASP A 75 -0.59 -25.52 7.14
C ASP A 75 -0.85 -25.98 8.57
N GLU A 76 -1.84 -26.87 8.73
CA GLU A 76 -2.24 -27.39 10.04
C GLU A 76 -1.14 -28.25 10.69
N SER A 77 -0.35 -28.95 9.89
CA SER A 77 0.70 -29.86 10.37
C SER A 77 1.85 -29.10 11.02
N ASN A 78 2.26 -27.98 10.42
CA ASN A 78 3.29 -27.10 10.94
C ASN A 78 2.74 -25.96 11.81
N ARG A 79 1.42 -25.85 11.95
CA ARG A 79 0.73 -24.78 12.69
C ARG A 79 1.08 -23.37 12.17
N LEU A 80 1.17 -23.25 10.86
CA LEU A 80 1.47 -22.01 10.17
C LEU A 80 0.24 -21.52 9.42
N ALA A 81 0.01 -20.21 9.48
CA ALA A 81 -1.02 -19.57 8.69
C ALA A 81 -0.55 -18.21 8.20
N ALA A 82 -1.01 -17.81 7.01
CA ALA A 82 -0.72 -16.50 6.43
C ALA A 82 -1.96 -15.96 5.70
N CYS A 83 -2.19 -14.66 5.83
CA CYS A 83 -3.24 -13.95 5.13
C CYS A 83 -2.76 -12.52 4.81
N GLY A 84 -3.44 -11.87 3.88
CA GLY A 84 -3.08 -10.51 3.49
C GLY A 84 -3.81 -10.06 2.23
N ASP A 85 -3.51 -8.85 1.77
CA ASP A 85 -4.03 -8.26 0.54
C ASP A 85 -3.61 -9.03 -0.72
N TRP A 86 -2.51 -9.78 -0.65
CA TRP A 86 -2.04 -10.67 -1.71
C TRP A 86 -2.89 -11.95 -1.88
N CYS A 87 -3.87 -12.18 -0.99
CA CYS A 87 -4.83 -13.27 -1.08
C CYS A 87 -6.14 -12.75 -1.70
N GLY A 88 -6.42 -13.12 -2.94
CA GLY A 88 -7.68 -12.80 -3.63
C GLY A 88 -7.73 -11.43 -4.30
N GLY A 89 -6.76 -10.54 -4.06
CA GLY A 89 -6.71 -9.21 -4.66
C GLY A 89 -5.51 -8.39 -4.16
N ASN A 90 -5.58 -7.08 -4.29
CA ASN A 90 -4.53 -6.17 -3.82
C ASN A 90 -5.14 -4.91 -3.17
N ARG A 91 -6.30 -5.05 -2.55
CA ARG A 91 -7.03 -3.96 -1.93
C ARG A 91 -7.02 -4.12 -0.40
N VAL A 92 -7.25 -3.03 0.30
CA VAL A 92 -7.44 -3.05 1.77
C VAL A 92 -8.58 -3.97 2.17
N GLU A 93 -9.66 -4.00 1.38
CA GLU A 93 -10.80 -4.90 1.59
C GLU A 93 -10.39 -6.37 1.46
N ASP A 94 -9.54 -6.71 0.49
CA ASP A 94 -9.04 -8.08 0.29
C ASP A 94 -8.22 -8.54 1.50
N ALA A 95 -7.37 -7.67 2.06
CA ALA A 95 -6.65 -7.94 3.30
C ALA A 95 -7.59 -8.23 4.48
N TYR A 96 -8.65 -7.41 4.64
CA TYR A 96 -9.65 -7.61 5.69
C TYR A 96 -10.40 -8.94 5.52
N LEU A 97 -10.90 -9.21 4.30
CA LEU A 97 -11.64 -10.44 4.00
C LEU A 97 -10.78 -11.69 4.16
N SER A 98 -9.51 -11.63 3.75
CA SER A 98 -8.53 -12.69 3.93
C SER A 98 -8.34 -13.01 5.42
N GLY A 99 -8.09 -12.01 6.24
CA GLY A 99 -7.96 -12.17 7.69
C GLY A 99 -9.22 -12.69 8.36
N LEU A 100 -10.40 -12.18 7.96
CA LEU A 100 -11.70 -12.64 8.49
C LEU A 100 -11.95 -14.12 8.19
N LYS A 101 -11.66 -14.57 6.96
CA LYS A 101 -11.84 -15.97 6.56
C LYS A 101 -10.88 -16.88 7.30
N LEU A 102 -9.61 -16.51 7.42
CA LEU A 102 -8.65 -17.25 8.21
C LEU A 102 -9.06 -17.34 9.68
N GLY A 103 -9.51 -16.25 10.28
CA GLY A 103 -9.95 -16.22 11.67
C GLY A 103 -11.14 -17.18 11.93
N LYS A 104 -12.10 -17.23 11.01
CA LYS A 104 -13.22 -18.19 11.08
C LYS A 104 -12.74 -19.64 11.01
N GLU A 105 -11.82 -19.96 10.10
CA GLU A 105 -11.27 -21.30 9.96
C GLU A 105 -10.50 -21.73 11.21
N LEU A 106 -9.65 -20.87 11.75
CA LEU A 106 -8.94 -21.14 12.99
C LEU A 106 -9.87 -21.37 14.18
N GLN A 107 -10.99 -20.66 14.28
CA GLN A 107 -12.00 -20.90 15.32
C GLN A 107 -12.62 -22.29 15.20
N VAL A 108 -12.89 -22.77 13.98
CA VAL A 108 -13.42 -24.12 13.75
C VAL A 108 -12.41 -25.18 14.17
N LEU A 109 -11.15 -25.00 13.75
CA LEU A 109 -10.06 -25.91 14.09
C LEU A 109 -9.79 -25.94 15.60
N TRP A 110 -9.85 -24.78 16.26
CA TRP A 110 -9.63 -24.69 17.71
C TRP A 110 -10.72 -25.41 18.51
N ARG A 111 -11.97 -25.33 18.07
CA ARG A 111 -13.11 -26.03 18.70
C ARG A 111 -13.08 -27.52 18.49
N ARG A 112 -12.39 -28.03 17.44
CA ARG A 112 -12.27 -29.47 17.15
C ARG A 112 -11.17 -30.17 17.97
N LYS A 113 -10.33 -29.43 18.67
CA LYS A 113 -9.35 -30.03 19.58
C LYS A 113 -10.03 -30.43 20.88
N PRO A 114 -9.92 -31.71 21.28
CA PRO A 114 -10.46 -32.22 22.56
C PRO A 114 -9.72 -31.58 23.75
#